data_bf3bb9cc25a3ceb5f1dd1c843d9c64f3
#
_entry.id   bf3bb9cc25a3ceb5f1dd1c843d9c64f3
#
_cell.length_a   1.000
_cell.length_b   1.000
_cell.length_c   1.000
_cell.angle_alpha   90.00
_cell.angle_beta   90.00
_cell.angle_gamma   90.00
#
_symmetry.space_group_name_H-M   'P 1'
#
loop_
_entity.id
_entity.type
_entity.pdbx_description
1 polymer ?
#
loop_
_entity_poly.entity_id
_entity_poly.type
_entity_poly.pdbx_seq_one_letter_code
_entity_poly.pdbx_strand_id
1 'polypeptide(L)'
;MPGPLDSAGFTQGFISALTDVDTFARDLLGSIRRQENGIYKYVQFGSSLTTGPTAQIAAGSAVCYVLPAGNATLQRMFLCDSANSALGAGIAQGLVPAGQGLQFGWIQLRGNATLGQALGSGAVGNTITSTGAAAGTLKVAAAVTDTPCGIVVDLTTAAAPVVMLSYPY
;
A
#
# COMPACT_ATOMS: atom_id res chain seq x y z
N MET A 1 -9.38 -26.83 -40.26
CA MET A 1 -10.20 -26.28 -39.18
C MET A 1 -9.29 -25.37 -38.34
N PRO A 2 -9.53 -24.09 -38.25
CA PRO A 2 -8.79 -23.27 -37.30
C PRO A 2 -9.27 -23.69 -35.90
N GLY A 3 -8.31 -24.01 -35.03
CA GLY A 3 -8.57 -24.26 -33.63
C GLY A 3 -9.23 -23.05 -32.94
N PRO A 4 -9.89 -23.25 -31.79
CA PRO A 4 -10.47 -22.14 -31.07
C PRO A 4 -9.36 -21.14 -30.80
N LEU A 5 -9.62 -19.88 -31.15
CA LEU A 5 -8.80 -18.75 -30.71
C LEU A 5 -8.83 -18.82 -29.19
N ASP A 6 -7.73 -19.29 -28.60
CA ASP A 6 -7.48 -19.04 -27.20
C ASP A 6 -7.73 -17.55 -27.00
N SER A 7 -8.73 -17.24 -26.22
CA SER A 7 -8.86 -15.94 -25.60
C SER A 7 -7.67 -15.84 -24.63
N ALA A 8 -6.46 -15.69 -25.20
CA ALA A 8 -5.32 -15.16 -24.52
C ALA A 8 -5.78 -13.78 -24.07
N GLY A 9 -6.46 -13.76 -22.91
CA GLY A 9 -6.74 -12.54 -22.24
C GLY A 9 -5.41 -11.83 -22.23
N PHE A 10 -5.40 -10.59 -22.69
CA PHE A 10 -4.26 -9.71 -22.58
C PHE A 10 -3.87 -9.75 -21.10
N THR A 11 -2.93 -10.62 -20.76
CA THR A 11 -2.22 -10.53 -19.51
C THR A 11 -1.51 -9.20 -19.63
N GLN A 12 -2.04 -8.19 -18.98
CA GLN A 12 -1.37 -6.91 -18.84
C GLN A 12 -0.02 -7.26 -18.20
N GLY A 13 1.01 -7.31 -19.05
CA GLY A 13 2.35 -7.66 -18.62
C GLY A 13 2.87 -6.50 -17.79
N PHE A 14 2.83 -6.65 -16.46
CA PHE A 14 3.49 -5.70 -15.59
C PHE A 14 4.99 -5.86 -15.75
N ILE A 15 5.69 -4.75 -15.92
CA ILE A 15 7.13 -4.71 -16.19
C ILE A 15 7.90 -4.85 -14.87
N SER A 16 7.35 -4.32 -13.76
CA SER A 16 7.98 -4.35 -12.46
C SER A 16 7.49 -5.53 -11.59
N ALA A 17 8.38 -6.11 -10.78
CA ALA A 17 7.99 -7.03 -9.71
C ALA A 17 7.27 -6.27 -8.58
N LEU A 18 6.50 -6.97 -7.72
CA LEU A 18 5.80 -6.33 -6.62
C LEU A 18 6.74 -5.63 -5.64
N THR A 19 7.95 -6.13 -5.48
CA THR A 19 8.97 -5.60 -4.57
C THR A 19 9.87 -4.53 -5.18
N ASP A 20 9.74 -4.29 -6.49
CA ASP A 20 10.56 -3.28 -7.17
C ASP A 20 10.12 -1.87 -6.77
N VAL A 21 11.13 -1.03 -6.53
CA VAL A 21 10.96 0.41 -6.31
C VAL A 21 11.94 1.13 -7.22
N ASP A 22 11.41 1.99 -8.07
CA ASP A 22 12.16 2.65 -9.14
C ASP A 22 12.07 4.18 -9.04
N THR A 23 13.04 4.88 -9.61
CA THR A 23 13.05 6.35 -9.70
C THR A 23 12.24 6.89 -10.88
N PHE A 24 11.71 6.02 -11.71
CA PHE A 24 10.81 6.35 -12.82
C PHE A 24 9.67 5.34 -12.89
N ALA A 25 8.51 5.77 -13.37
CA ALA A 25 7.35 4.90 -13.49
C ALA A 25 7.57 3.86 -14.59
N ARG A 26 7.59 2.56 -14.23
CA ARG A 26 7.62 1.44 -15.17
C ARG A 26 6.24 0.99 -15.60
N ASP A 27 5.29 1.12 -14.70
CA ASP A 27 3.89 0.78 -14.93
C ASP A 27 3.02 2.06 -14.89
N LEU A 28 1.82 1.99 -15.40
CA LEU A 28 0.90 3.12 -15.35
C LEU A 28 0.43 3.35 -13.91
N LEU A 29 0.54 4.58 -13.40
CA LEU A 29 0.04 4.93 -12.08
C LEU A 29 -1.44 4.58 -11.94
N GLY A 30 -1.77 3.92 -10.84
CA GLY A 30 -3.11 3.43 -10.57
C GLY A 30 -3.42 2.06 -11.18
N SER A 31 -2.52 1.46 -11.95
CA SER A 31 -2.67 0.09 -12.43
C SER A 31 -2.94 -0.86 -11.26
N ILE A 32 -3.90 -1.75 -11.47
CA ILE A 32 -4.27 -2.78 -10.51
C ILE A 32 -3.75 -4.12 -10.98
N ARG A 33 -2.99 -4.79 -10.12
CA ARG A 33 -2.50 -6.14 -10.31
C ARG A 33 -3.17 -7.08 -9.32
N ARG A 34 -3.65 -8.21 -9.82
CA ARG A 34 -4.14 -9.32 -8.99
C ARG A 34 -3.13 -10.45 -9.06
N GLN A 35 -2.62 -10.85 -7.92
CA GLN A 35 -1.66 -11.95 -7.84
C GLN A 35 -1.92 -12.75 -6.57
N GLU A 36 -1.99 -14.06 -6.68
CA GLU A 36 -2.34 -14.95 -5.57
C GLU A 36 -3.64 -14.48 -4.88
N ASN A 37 -3.59 -14.24 -3.58
CA ASN A 37 -4.73 -13.76 -2.80
C ASN A 37 -4.69 -12.24 -2.56
N GLY A 38 -3.82 -11.51 -3.26
CA GLY A 38 -3.61 -10.08 -3.09
C GLY A 38 -4.11 -9.24 -4.25
N ILE A 39 -4.48 -7.99 -3.94
CA ILE A 39 -4.74 -6.94 -4.91
C ILE A 39 -3.78 -5.81 -4.63
N TYR A 40 -3.07 -5.39 -5.66
CA TYR A 40 -2.00 -4.41 -5.59
C TYR A 40 -2.28 -3.24 -6.52
N LYS A 41 -1.79 -2.05 -6.14
CA LYS A 41 -1.91 -0.83 -6.92
C LYS A 41 -0.54 -0.19 -7.11
N TYR A 42 -0.25 0.24 -8.34
CA TYR A 42 0.98 0.94 -8.64
C TYR A 42 0.85 2.42 -8.28
N VAL A 43 1.78 2.94 -7.48
CA VAL A 43 1.70 4.28 -6.90
C VAL A 43 3.04 5.01 -7.00
N GLN A 44 2.99 6.32 -6.83
CA GLN A 44 4.14 7.17 -6.58
C GLN A 44 4.30 7.35 -5.07
N PHE A 45 5.51 7.19 -4.56
CA PHE A 45 5.84 7.51 -3.17
C PHE A 45 6.46 8.89 -3.08
N GLY A 46 6.01 9.70 -2.15
CA GLY A 46 6.54 11.03 -1.93
C GLY A 46 5.70 11.88 -0.98
N SER A 47 6.29 12.95 -0.51
CA SER A 47 5.61 13.96 0.32
C SER A 47 4.85 15.00 -0.52
N SER A 48 5.17 15.09 -1.82
CA SER A 48 4.47 15.92 -2.81
C SER A 48 4.58 15.31 -4.20
N LEU A 49 3.97 15.94 -5.21
CA LEU A 49 4.05 15.49 -6.61
C LEU A 49 5.46 15.60 -7.21
N THR A 50 6.33 16.37 -6.60
CA THR A 50 7.70 16.64 -7.09
C THR A 50 8.78 16.27 -6.09
N THR A 51 8.40 15.90 -4.86
CA THR A 51 9.33 15.61 -3.77
C THR A 51 9.12 14.18 -3.32
N GLY A 52 10.18 13.39 -3.31
CA GLY A 52 10.19 12.02 -2.82
C GLY A 52 9.93 11.91 -1.31
N PRO A 53 9.93 10.70 -0.77
CA PRO A 53 9.75 10.47 0.66
C PRO A 53 10.83 11.17 1.47
N THR A 54 10.44 11.85 2.54
CA THR A 54 11.37 12.49 3.48
C THR A 54 12.00 11.46 4.43
N ALA A 55 11.30 10.37 4.69
CA ALA A 55 11.78 9.24 5.47
C ALA A 55 11.70 7.94 4.65
N GLN A 56 12.57 6.99 4.97
CA GLN A 56 12.54 5.66 4.38
C GLN A 56 11.23 4.96 4.73
N ILE A 57 10.61 4.31 3.73
CA ILE A 57 9.43 3.47 3.91
C ILE A 57 9.88 2.02 3.78
N ALA A 58 9.88 1.27 4.86
CA ALA A 58 10.23 -0.15 4.83
C ALA A 58 9.15 -0.97 4.11
N ALA A 59 9.54 -2.08 3.51
CA ALA A 59 8.58 -3.07 3.04
C ALA A 59 7.67 -3.53 4.19
N GLY A 60 6.39 -3.71 3.92
CA GLY A 60 5.39 -4.03 4.96
C GLY A 60 4.91 -2.83 5.77
N SER A 61 5.39 -1.62 5.50
CA SER A 61 4.89 -0.39 6.15
C SER A 61 3.55 0.05 5.58
N ALA A 62 2.68 0.52 6.45
CA ALA A 62 1.45 1.19 6.05
C ALA A 62 1.77 2.53 5.39
N VAL A 63 1.07 2.82 4.31
CA VAL A 63 1.14 4.11 3.62
C VAL A 63 -0.24 4.73 3.50
N CYS A 64 -0.28 6.05 3.48
CA CYS A 64 -1.49 6.83 3.36
C CYS A 64 -1.43 7.71 2.11
N TYR A 65 -2.59 8.03 1.54
CA TYR A 65 -2.66 8.99 0.46
C TYR A 65 -2.28 10.38 0.95
N VAL A 66 -1.38 11.03 0.21
CA VAL A 66 -1.03 12.42 0.45
C VAL A 66 -2.05 13.31 -0.27
N LEU A 67 -2.66 14.22 0.48
CA LEU A 67 -3.53 15.24 -0.06
C LEU A 67 -2.73 16.56 -0.13
N PRO A 68 -2.11 16.89 -1.28
CA PRO A 68 -1.42 18.18 -1.41
C PRO A 68 -2.42 19.32 -1.21
N ALA A 69 -2.00 20.39 -0.54
CA ALA A 69 -2.80 21.61 -0.42
C ALA A 69 -3.10 22.18 -1.82
N GLY A 70 -4.37 22.51 -2.09
CA GLY A 70 -4.81 22.99 -3.41
C GLY A 70 -5.33 21.87 -4.32
N ASN A 71 -6.02 22.19 -5.36
CA ASN A 71 -6.81 21.39 -6.31
C ASN A 71 -6.66 19.87 -6.38
N ALA A 72 -7.82 19.19 -6.24
CA ALA A 72 -7.97 17.76 -6.29
C ALA A 72 -7.89 17.22 -7.73
N THR A 73 -6.71 16.98 -8.25
CA THR A 73 -6.55 16.20 -9.47
C THR A 73 -6.42 14.71 -9.14
N LEU A 74 -6.80 13.85 -10.07
CA LEU A 74 -6.75 12.38 -9.96
C LEU A 74 -5.38 11.82 -9.53
N GLN A 75 -4.30 12.57 -9.76
CA GLN A 75 -2.93 12.21 -9.36
C GLN A 75 -2.74 12.08 -7.83
N ARG A 76 -3.62 12.68 -7.02
CA ARG A 76 -3.58 12.56 -5.56
C ARG A 76 -3.88 11.14 -5.08
N MET A 77 -4.68 10.40 -5.81
CA MET A 77 -5.03 9.02 -5.46
C MET A 77 -3.88 8.04 -5.66
N PHE A 78 -2.74 8.50 -6.16
CA PHE A 78 -1.57 7.66 -6.42
C PHE A 78 -0.33 8.11 -5.68
N LEU A 79 -0.37 9.25 -4.98
CA LEU A 79 0.73 9.73 -4.17
C LEU A 79 0.58 9.23 -2.75
N CYS A 80 1.56 8.45 -2.29
CA CYS A 80 1.56 7.81 -0.98
C CYS A 80 2.80 8.20 -0.17
N ASP A 81 2.61 8.36 1.14
CA ASP A 81 3.68 8.55 2.11
C ASP A 81 3.39 7.70 3.36
N SER A 82 4.41 7.44 4.15
CA SER A 82 4.29 6.80 5.47
C SER A 82 3.71 7.71 6.54
N ALA A 83 3.50 8.99 6.24
CA ALA A 83 2.90 9.93 7.18
C ALA A 83 1.51 9.48 7.63
N ASN A 84 1.24 9.61 8.94
CA ASN A 84 -0.05 9.26 9.51
C ASN A 84 -1.17 10.11 8.91
N SER A 85 -2.18 9.46 8.35
CA SER A 85 -3.36 10.08 7.77
C SER A 85 -4.58 9.17 7.96
N ALA A 86 -5.77 9.79 8.02
CA ALA A 86 -7.04 9.05 7.98
C ALA A 86 -7.30 8.36 6.64
N LEU A 87 -6.55 8.72 5.59
CA LEU A 87 -6.69 8.17 4.24
C LEU A 87 -5.65 7.07 4.00
N GLY A 88 -5.81 5.94 4.66
CA GLY A 88 -4.97 4.77 4.40
C GLY A 88 -5.03 4.35 2.94
N ALA A 89 -3.86 4.09 2.36
CA ALA A 89 -3.72 3.70 0.95
C ALA A 89 -3.44 2.21 0.79
N GLY A 90 -2.62 1.61 1.65
CA GLY A 90 -2.22 0.22 1.56
C GLY A 90 -0.92 -0.08 2.30
N ILE A 91 -0.32 -1.22 1.97
CA ILE A 91 0.95 -1.69 2.53
C ILE A 91 2.02 -1.69 1.43
N ALA A 92 3.12 -0.97 1.64
CA ALA A 92 4.25 -0.91 0.71
C ALA A 92 4.87 -2.31 0.53
N GLN A 93 5.12 -2.71 -0.72
CA GLN A 93 5.67 -4.04 -1.02
C GLN A 93 7.20 -4.04 -1.11
N GLY A 94 7.79 -2.92 -1.46
CA GLY A 94 9.24 -2.74 -1.55
C GLY A 94 9.78 -1.73 -0.55
N LEU A 95 11.10 -1.73 -0.39
CA LEU A 95 11.82 -0.72 0.39
C LEU A 95 11.95 0.57 -0.42
N VAL A 96 11.34 1.65 0.05
CA VAL A 96 11.38 2.97 -0.60
C VAL A 96 12.43 3.83 0.10
N PRO A 97 13.54 4.18 -0.58
CA PRO A 97 14.60 4.98 0.03
C PRO A 97 14.19 6.44 0.26
N ALA A 98 14.70 7.05 1.32
CA ALA A 98 14.51 8.47 1.59
C ALA A 98 15.41 9.34 0.71
N GLY A 99 14.95 10.56 0.37
CA GLY A 99 15.77 11.59 -0.24
C GLY A 99 16.24 11.32 -1.68
N GLN A 100 15.74 10.27 -2.32
CA GLN A 100 16.15 9.86 -3.68
C GLN A 100 15.27 10.44 -4.80
N GLY A 101 14.51 11.50 -4.51
CA GLY A 101 13.51 12.02 -5.46
C GLY A 101 12.25 11.16 -5.49
N LEU A 102 11.50 11.26 -6.60
CA LEU A 102 10.28 10.47 -6.75
C LEU A 102 10.61 8.98 -6.84
N GLN A 103 9.79 8.18 -6.19
CA GLN A 103 9.88 6.73 -6.20
C GLN A 103 8.54 6.13 -6.62
N PHE A 104 8.58 5.01 -7.31
CA PHE A 104 7.40 4.33 -7.84
C PHE A 104 7.45 2.86 -7.48
N GLY A 105 6.30 2.29 -7.13
CA GLY A 105 6.22 0.87 -6.77
C GLY A 105 4.82 0.44 -6.39
N TRP A 106 4.70 -0.75 -5.85
CA TRP A 106 3.43 -1.39 -5.56
C TRP A 106 3.05 -1.27 -4.08
N ILE A 107 1.77 -1.04 -3.82
CA ILE A 107 1.14 -1.18 -2.51
C ILE A 107 0.09 -2.29 -2.56
N GLN A 108 -0.05 -3.05 -1.49
CA GLN A 108 -1.11 -4.05 -1.34
C GLN A 108 -2.36 -3.41 -0.74
N LEU A 109 -3.49 -3.61 -1.39
CA LEU A 109 -4.80 -3.08 -0.98
C LEU A 109 -5.65 -4.12 -0.28
N ARG A 110 -5.58 -5.38 -0.71
CA ARG A 110 -6.42 -6.49 -0.22
C ARG A 110 -5.65 -7.78 -0.11
N GLY A 111 -6.20 -8.67 0.70
CA GLY A 111 -5.64 -9.99 0.98
C GLY A 111 -4.71 -9.99 2.19
N ASN A 112 -4.11 -11.13 2.47
CA ASN A 112 -3.20 -11.27 3.60
C ASN A 112 -1.90 -10.54 3.32
N ALA A 113 -1.49 -9.70 4.25
CA ALA A 113 -0.23 -8.95 4.23
C ALA A 113 0.54 -9.15 5.53
N THR A 114 1.85 -9.35 5.41
CA THR A 114 2.75 -9.31 6.55
C THR A 114 3.20 -7.87 6.77
N LEU A 115 2.98 -7.35 7.97
CA LEU A 115 3.44 -6.01 8.32
C LEU A 115 4.93 -6.02 8.62
N GLY A 116 5.63 -4.97 8.24
CA GLY A 116 7.04 -4.76 8.56
C GLY A 116 7.28 -4.21 9.96
N GLN A 117 6.22 -3.95 10.72
CA GLN A 117 6.30 -3.40 12.08
C GLN A 117 5.21 -4.01 12.97
N ALA A 118 5.51 -4.11 14.27
CA ALA A 118 4.58 -4.62 15.25
C ALA A 118 3.31 -3.74 15.33
N LEU A 119 2.17 -4.39 15.56
CA LEU A 119 1.00 -3.71 16.09
C LEU A 119 1.25 -3.39 17.57
N GLY A 120 1.06 -2.13 17.97
CA GLY A 120 1.33 -1.70 19.36
C GLY A 120 0.53 -2.44 20.43
N SER A 121 -0.64 -2.96 20.08
CA SER A 121 -1.48 -3.86 20.89
C SER A 121 -2.49 -4.51 19.97
N GLY A 122 -2.98 -5.70 20.33
CA GLY A 122 -4.02 -6.33 19.52
C GLY A 122 -4.16 -7.83 19.83
N ALA A 123 -5.26 -8.38 19.36
CA ALA A 123 -5.53 -9.81 19.34
C ALA A 123 -6.01 -10.20 17.94
N VAL A 124 -5.88 -11.46 17.57
CA VAL A 124 -6.47 -12.02 16.36
C VAL A 124 -7.96 -11.68 16.32
N GLY A 125 -8.44 -11.23 15.17
CA GLY A 125 -9.81 -10.76 14.97
C GLY A 125 -10.03 -9.27 15.24
N ASN A 126 -9.06 -8.55 15.85
CA ASN A 126 -9.22 -7.11 16.04
C ASN A 126 -9.20 -6.37 14.71
N THR A 127 -10.08 -5.38 14.57
CA THR A 127 -10.10 -4.43 13.46
C THR A 127 -8.90 -3.49 13.57
N ILE A 128 -8.26 -3.20 12.45
CA ILE A 128 -7.10 -2.31 12.36
C ILE A 128 -7.39 -1.07 11.53
N THR A 129 -6.65 -0.01 11.82
CA THR A 129 -6.76 1.30 11.17
C THR A 129 -5.40 1.96 11.01
N SER A 130 -5.28 2.83 10.02
CA SER A 130 -4.18 3.79 9.89
C SER A 130 -4.46 5.10 10.64
N THR A 131 -5.72 5.36 11.02
CA THR A 131 -6.13 6.59 11.70
C THR A 131 -5.46 6.73 13.05
N GLY A 132 -4.66 7.78 13.24
CA GLY A 132 -3.93 8.06 14.49
C GLY A 132 -2.86 7.02 14.85
N ALA A 133 -2.44 6.16 13.93
CA ALA A 133 -1.26 5.32 14.08
C ALA A 133 0.03 6.14 13.88
N ALA A 134 1.16 5.64 14.34
CA ALA A 134 2.45 6.25 14.00
C ALA A 134 2.75 6.07 12.50
N ALA A 135 3.61 6.92 11.93
CA ALA A 135 3.99 6.83 10.53
C ALA A 135 4.48 5.43 10.16
N GLY A 136 3.96 4.89 9.08
CA GLY A 136 4.29 3.55 8.57
C GLY A 136 3.68 2.38 9.33
N THR A 137 2.88 2.62 10.38
CA THR A 137 2.28 1.57 11.22
C THR A 137 0.76 1.51 11.09
N LEU A 138 0.18 0.42 11.60
CA LEU A 138 -1.24 0.28 11.87
C LEU A 138 -1.47 0.12 13.36
N LYS A 139 -2.67 0.43 13.83
CA LYS A 139 -3.10 0.18 15.21
C LYS A 139 -4.46 -0.50 15.24
N VAL A 140 -4.83 -1.05 16.39
CA VAL A 140 -6.20 -1.51 16.62
C VAL A 140 -7.14 -0.30 16.61
N ALA A 141 -8.24 -0.41 15.88
CA ALA A 141 -9.29 0.60 15.85
C ALA A 141 -9.99 0.63 17.23
N ALA A 142 -10.05 1.79 17.84
CA ALA A 142 -10.62 1.99 19.17
C ALA A 142 -11.74 3.02 19.20
N ALA A 143 -11.75 3.95 18.24
CA ALA A 143 -12.75 5.01 18.15
C ALA A 143 -13.73 4.75 16.99
N VAL A 144 -14.94 5.24 17.13
CA VAL A 144 -15.97 5.18 16.07
C VAL A 144 -15.59 6.01 14.83
N THR A 145 -14.64 6.92 14.98
CA THR A 145 -14.08 7.75 13.90
C THR A 145 -12.92 7.07 13.17
N ASP A 146 -12.42 5.94 13.68
CA ASP A 146 -11.35 5.20 13.04
C ASP A 146 -11.87 4.56 11.75
N THR A 147 -11.14 4.75 10.64
CA THR A 147 -11.47 4.13 9.37
C THR A 147 -10.85 2.73 9.31
N PRO A 148 -11.66 1.67 9.34
CA PRO A 148 -11.14 0.31 9.27
C PRO A 148 -10.43 0.06 7.92
N CYS A 149 -9.29 -0.62 7.98
CA CYS A 149 -8.54 -1.02 6.78
C CYS A 149 -8.21 -2.52 6.74
N GLY A 150 -8.64 -3.27 7.74
CA GLY A 150 -8.44 -4.71 7.79
C GLY A 150 -8.70 -5.31 9.17
N ILE A 151 -8.32 -6.56 9.31
CA ILE A 151 -8.37 -7.30 10.59
C ILE A 151 -7.06 -8.05 10.83
N VAL A 152 -6.73 -8.29 12.10
CA VAL A 152 -5.57 -9.10 12.51
C VAL A 152 -5.88 -10.57 12.28
N VAL A 153 -5.00 -11.27 11.56
CA VAL A 153 -5.15 -12.71 11.26
C VAL A 153 -4.19 -13.55 12.10
N ASP A 154 -2.95 -13.10 12.26
CA ASP A 154 -1.92 -13.83 12.99
C ASP A 154 -0.98 -12.87 13.70
N LEU A 155 -0.64 -13.19 14.95
CA LEU A 155 0.29 -12.48 15.83
C LEU A 155 1.40 -13.40 16.35
N THR A 156 1.59 -14.58 15.78
CA THR A 156 2.64 -15.52 16.23
C THR A 156 4.03 -14.89 16.14
N THR A 157 4.25 -14.00 15.18
CA THR A 157 5.42 -13.14 15.11
C THR A 157 5.04 -11.70 15.40
N ALA A 158 5.20 -11.28 16.64
CA ALA A 158 4.80 -9.94 17.08
C ALA A 158 5.45 -8.79 16.28
N ALA A 159 6.67 -8.97 15.79
CA ALA A 159 7.38 -7.99 14.97
C ALA A 159 6.90 -7.95 13.51
N ALA A 160 6.19 -8.98 13.05
CA ALA A 160 5.72 -9.14 11.68
C ALA A 160 4.32 -9.78 11.65
N PRO A 161 3.30 -9.13 12.23
CA PRO A 161 1.95 -9.66 12.27
C PRO A 161 1.36 -9.78 10.87
N VAL A 162 0.49 -10.79 10.68
CA VAL A 162 -0.27 -10.95 9.44
C VAL A 162 -1.66 -10.35 9.62
N VAL A 163 -2.05 -9.54 8.65
CA VAL A 163 -3.35 -8.88 8.61
C VAL A 163 -4.06 -9.17 7.29
N MET A 164 -5.37 -9.25 7.32
CA MET A 164 -6.19 -9.28 6.11
C MET A 164 -6.64 -7.86 5.79
N LEU A 165 -6.15 -7.33 4.69
CA LEU A 165 -6.40 -5.96 4.26
C LEU A 165 -7.74 -5.83 3.52
N SER A 166 -8.34 -4.66 3.65
CA SER A 166 -9.60 -4.29 3.01
C SER A 166 -9.63 -2.79 2.68
N TYR A 167 -8.54 -2.26 2.10
CA TYR A 167 -8.54 -0.89 1.61
C TYR A 167 -9.48 -0.72 0.41
N PRO A 168 -10.09 0.46 0.24
CA PRO A 168 -10.83 0.79 -0.98
C PRO A 168 -9.86 0.89 -2.18
N TYR A 169 -10.39 0.68 -3.39
CA TYR A 169 -9.64 0.79 -4.66
C TYR A 169 -9.32 2.24 -5.02
#